data_b20c2f01545eafe4dad1bab3f822e5ec
#
_entry.id   b20c2f01545eafe4dad1bab3f822e5ec
#
_cell.length_a   1.000
_cell.length_b   1.000
_cell.length_c   1.000
_cell.angle_alpha   90.00
_cell.angle_beta   90.00
_cell.angle_gamma   90.00
#
_symmetry.space_group_name_H-M   'P 1'
#
loop_
_entity.id
_entity.type
_entity.pdbx_description
1 polymer ?
#
loop_
_entity_poly.entity_id
_entity_poly.type
_entity_poly.pdbx_seq_one_letter_code
_entity_poly.pdbx_strand_id
1 'polypeptide(L)'
;MKYTDVFVEMVHGVGILFAGHFTCEGLIDDLVYQDLHERIDRTRFSDPLEDSGFQYGFNSTYLKKVVSYWRNTFDWKQQVAVLNKYPHFKTKIEGLDVHFIHVRPKHRGDQRVLPLMMVHGWPGSFYEFYKILPLLTQNHDGVSFEVVIPSIPGYGFSEAPHKKGFNSLAAARIFLTLMERLGFSQFYLQGGDWGSLITTNMAQMRPDRVKGLHLNMCMSTRGFKVLLSMMIGPYLPFLVGFSREDVRRLFPFFEKNVWEMLKESGYLHIQATKPDTAGRGLNDSPVGLAAYLLEKFSTWTHKRNRDLEDGGLERKFSLDDLLTNVMIYWTTGSIISSMRFYKENLGSNPNDRIDARTGIFVPTGLAAFPQELLHCPRSWAQIRYRNIVSYTFMPQGGHFPALEEPRLLAADVIQFAKKVEEL
;
A
#
# COMPACT_ATOMS: atom_id res chain seq x y z
N MET A 1 4.96 -25.28 -5.04
CA MET A 1 5.73 -24.28 -5.82
C MET A 1 7.16 -24.78 -5.99
N LYS A 2 7.61 -25.04 -7.22
CA LYS A 2 8.98 -25.48 -7.49
C LYS A 2 9.84 -24.23 -7.75
N TYR A 3 10.92 -24.08 -7.00
CA TYR A 3 11.97 -23.10 -7.29
C TYR A 3 12.75 -23.62 -8.49
N THR A 4 12.74 -22.89 -9.60
CA THR A 4 13.65 -23.10 -10.72
C THR A 4 14.81 -22.12 -10.54
N ASP A 5 15.99 -22.67 -10.32
CA ASP A 5 17.31 -22.04 -10.30
C ASP A 5 17.60 -21.01 -9.18
N VAL A 6 18.54 -21.39 -8.33
CA VAL A 6 19.21 -20.48 -7.40
C VAL A 6 20.23 -19.66 -8.19
N PHE A 7 19.88 -18.43 -8.54
CA PHE A 7 20.88 -17.50 -9.07
C PHE A 7 21.61 -16.81 -7.90
N VAL A 8 22.92 -17.01 -7.88
CA VAL A 8 23.84 -16.23 -7.08
C VAL A 8 24.16 -14.97 -7.89
N GLU A 9 23.46 -13.89 -7.65
CA GLU A 9 23.82 -12.61 -8.24
C GLU A 9 24.84 -11.91 -7.35
N MET A 10 26.07 -11.74 -7.84
CA MET A 10 27.06 -10.89 -7.19
C MET A 10 26.66 -9.43 -7.41
N VAL A 11 26.07 -8.80 -6.40
CA VAL A 11 25.75 -7.38 -6.41
C VAL A 11 26.93 -6.65 -5.74
N HIS A 12 27.70 -5.88 -6.55
CA HIS A 12 28.71 -4.90 -6.10
C HIS A 12 29.70 -5.39 -5.03
N GLY A 13 30.31 -6.55 -5.19
CA GLY A 13 31.52 -6.94 -4.45
C GLY A 13 31.39 -7.24 -2.95
N VAL A 14 30.21 -7.17 -2.36
CA VAL A 14 30.01 -7.42 -0.92
C VAL A 14 28.66 -8.12 -0.70
N GLY A 15 28.73 -9.44 -0.51
CA GLY A 15 27.58 -10.23 -0.06
C GLY A 15 26.96 -11.11 -1.17
N ILE A 16 26.81 -12.39 -0.86
CA ILE A 16 26.11 -13.37 -1.71
C ILE A 16 24.62 -13.26 -1.34
N LEU A 17 23.80 -12.69 -2.23
CA LEU A 17 22.34 -12.77 -2.12
C LEU A 17 21.90 -14.14 -2.63
N PHE A 18 21.46 -15.02 -1.75
CA PHE A 18 20.72 -16.22 -2.14
C PHE A 18 19.27 -15.82 -2.39
N ALA A 19 18.96 -15.27 -3.57
CA ALA A 19 17.61 -15.03 -4.04
C ALA A 19 17.31 -15.97 -5.21
N GLY A 20 16.23 -16.74 -5.12
CA GLY A 20 15.70 -17.51 -6.23
C GLY A 20 14.88 -16.62 -7.14
N HIS A 21 15.08 -16.74 -8.46
CA HIS A 21 14.14 -16.17 -9.43
C HIS A 21 12.77 -16.85 -9.26
N PHE A 22 11.72 -16.06 -9.13
CA PHE A 22 10.36 -16.54 -8.96
C PHE A 22 9.54 -16.16 -10.18
N THR A 23 8.87 -17.12 -10.79
CA THR A 23 7.89 -16.86 -11.84
C THR A 23 6.48 -17.10 -11.31
N CYS A 24 5.55 -16.24 -11.72
CA CYS A 24 4.14 -16.37 -11.32
C CYS A 24 3.42 -17.52 -12.05
N GLU A 25 4.10 -18.28 -12.93
CA GLU A 25 3.51 -19.40 -13.68
C GLU A 25 2.96 -20.49 -12.76
N GLY A 26 3.58 -20.72 -11.61
CA GLY A 26 3.08 -21.66 -10.61
C GLY A 26 1.73 -21.26 -9.96
N LEU A 27 1.20 -20.07 -10.29
CA LEU A 27 -0.16 -19.64 -9.93
C LEU A 27 -1.21 -20.09 -10.95
N ILE A 28 -0.79 -20.60 -12.11
CA ILE A 28 -1.64 -21.19 -13.13
C ILE A 28 -1.74 -22.70 -12.82
N ASP A 29 -2.51 -23.02 -11.80
CA ASP A 29 -2.87 -24.39 -11.48
C ASP A 29 -4.33 -24.60 -11.89
N ASP A 30 -4.53 -25.51 -12.85
CA ASP A 30 -5.87 -25.79 -13.39
C ASP A 30 -6.85 -26.26 -12.29
N LEU A 31 -6.36 -26.94 -11.24
CA LEU A 31 -7.18 -27.35 -10.11
C LEU A 31 -7.61 -26.16 -9.24
N VAL A 32 -6.71 -25.23 -9.00
CA VAL A 32 -7.02 -23.97 -8.26
C VAL A 32 -8.01 -23.14 -9.06
N TYR A 33 -7.86 -23.09 -10.38
CA TYR A 33 -8.76 -22.34 -11.25
C TYR A 33 -10.15 -23.01 -11.34
N GLN A 34 -10.21 -24.33 -11.39
CA GLN A 34 -11.44 -25.08 -11.35
C GLN A 34 -12.18 -24.88 -10.01
N ASP A 35 -11.49 -24.99 -8.87
CA ASP A 35 -12.06 -24.75 -7.53
C ASP A 35 -12.61 -23.31 -7.42
N LEU A 36 -11.86 -22.31 -7.94
CA LEU A 36 -12.33 -20.94 -8.00
C LEU A 36 -13.68 -20.82 -8.74
N HIS A 37 -13.75 -21.39 -9.94
CA HIS A 37 -14.96 -21.34 -10.77
C HIS A 37 -16.14 -22.05 -10.12
N GLU A 38 -15.92 -23.23 -9.51
CA GLU A 38 -16.96 -23.96 -8.78
C GLU A 38 -17.51 -23.16 -7.59
N ARG A 39 -16.63 -22.44 -6.86
CA ARG A 39 -17.05 -21.58 -5.74
C ARG A 39 -17.79 -20.35 -6.23
N ILE A 40 -17.37 -19.74 -7.33
CA ILE A 40 -18.09 -18.64 -7.99
C ILE A 40 -19.50 -19.09 -8.38
N ASP A 41 -19.63 -20.25 -9.04
CA ASP A 41 -20.91 -20.79 -9.53
C ASP A 41 -21.89 -21.16 -8.38
N ARG A 42 -21.35 -21.47 -7.19
CA ARG A 42 -22.15 -21.79 -5.97
C ARG A 42 -22.43 -20.57 -5.09
N THR A 43 -22.01 -19.37 -5.50
CA THR A 43 -22.20 -18.16 -4.69
C THR A 43 -23.67 -17.84 -4.48
N ARG A 44 -24.05 -17.63 -3.22
CA ARG A 44 -25.38 -17.14 -2.84
C ARG A 44 -25.39 -15.62 -2.80
N PHE A 45 -26.10 -15.01 -3.71
CA PHE A 45 -26.32 -13.57 -3.70
C PHE A 45 -27.52 -13.19 -2.86
N SER A 46 -27.43 -12.06 -2.16
CA SER A 46 -28.58 -11.37 -1.57
C SER A 46 -29.17 -10.37 -2.58
N ASP A 47 -30.43 -10.04 -2.40
CA ASP A 47 -30.99 -8.91 -3.12
C ASP A 47 -30.48 -7.60 -2.53
N PRO A 48 -30.20 -6.57 -3.36
CA PRO A 48 -29.86 -5.26 -2.86
C PRO A 48 -31.07 -4.58 -2.22
N LEU A 49 -30.80 -3.63 -1.33
CA LEU A 49 -31.87 -2.71 -0.89
C LEU A 49 -32.22 -1.76 -2.05
N GLU A 50 -33.49 -1.43 -2.19
CA GLU A 50 -33.95 -0.47 -3.18
C GLU A 50 -33.25 0.90 -2.94
N ASP A 51 -32.93 1.61 -4.02
CA ASP A 51 -32.27 2.91 -4.01
C ASP A 51 -30.92 2.95 -3.25
N SER A 52 -30.26 1.80 -3.06
CA SER A 52 -28.95 1.76 -2.43
C SER A 52 -27.81 1.69 -3.44
N GLY A 53 -26.75 2.49 -3.19
CA GLY A 53 -25.44 2.34 -3.84
C GLY A 53 -24.51 1.44 -3.00
N PHE A 54 -23.34 1.99 -2.63
CA PHE A 54 -22.36 1.31 -1.77
C PHE A 54 -22.46 1.70 -0.28
N GLN A 55 -23.53 2.40 0.13
CA GLN A 55 -23.70 2.84 1.53
C GLN A 55 -23.81 1.67 2.53
N TYR A 56 -24.28 0.51 2.07
CA TYR A 56 -24.36 -0.73 2.85
C TYR A 56 -23.21 -1.71 2.58
N GLY A 57 -22.19 -1.27 1.85
CA GLY A 57 -21.10 -2.10 1.35
C GLY A 57 -21.22 -2.33 -0.16
N PHE A 58 -20.60 -3.37 -0.66
CA PHE A 58 -20.58 -3.67 -2.09
C PHE A 58 -21.99 -4.00 -2.62
N ASN A 59 -22.50 -3.18 -3.53
CA ASN A 59 -23.84 -3.36 -4.09
C ASN A 59 -23.99 -4.73 -4.80
N SER A 60 -25.03 -5.47 -4.46
CA SER A 60 -25.22 -6.85 -4.94
C SER A 60 -25.51 -6.94 -6.45
N THR A 61 -26.17 -5.96 -7.04
CA THR A 61 -26.41 -5.90 -8.49
C THR A 61 -25.09 -5.73 -9.25
N TYR A 62 -24.27 -4.78 -8.81
CA TYR A 62 -22.95 -4.58 -9.41
C TYR A 62 -21.99 -5.73 -9.13
N LEU A 63 -22.08 -6.37 -7.96
CA LEU A 63 -21.29 -7.56 -7.64
C LEU A 63 -21.59 -8.71 -8.61
N LYS A 64 -22.86 -8.93 -8.96
CA LYS A 64 -23.24 -9.93 -9.98
C LYS A 64 -22.58 -9.63 -11.33
N LYS A 65 -22.50 -8.36 -11.74
CA LYS A 65 -21.79 -7.92 -12.97
C LYS A 65 -20.29 -8.25 -12.89
N VAL A 66 -19.64 -7.87 -11.79
CA VAL A 66 -18.19 -8.13 -11.58
C VAL A 66 -17.90 -9.63 -11.57
N VAL A 67 -18.73 -10.42 -10.90
CA VAL A 67 -18.59 -11.88 -10.82
C VAL A 67 -18.82 -12.55 -12.19
N SER A 68 -19.81 -12.06 -12.95
CA SER A 68 -20.01 -12.52 -14.33
C SER A 68 -18.82 -12.24 -15.22
N TYR A 69 -18.22 -11.03 -15.09
CA TYR A 69 -16.99 -10.70 -15.79
C TYR A 69 -15.82 -11.62 -15.36
N TRP A 70 -15.66 -11.82 -14.07
CA TRP A 70 -14.62 -12.70 -13.50
C TRP A 70 -14.72 -14.13 -14.01
N ARG A 71 -15.96 -14.65 -14.05
CA ARG A 71 -16.25 -16.03 -14.47
C ARG A 71 -16.06 -16.28 -15.97
N ASN A 72 -16.43 -15.31 -16.81
CA ASN A 72 -16.60 -15.53 -18.25
C ASN A 72 -15.61 -14.78 -19.13
N THR A 73 -14.97 -13.70 -18.63
CA THR A 73 -14.14 -12.79 -19.45
C THR A 73 -12.73 -12.63 -18.92
N PHE A 74 -12.58 -12.59 -17.59
CA PHE A 74 -11.28 -12.39 -16.96
C PHE A 74 -10.34 -13.56 -17.26
N ASP A 75 -9.16 -13.27 -17.83
CA ASP A 75 -8.15 -14.26 -18.17
C ASP A 75 -6.98 -14.20 -17.18
N TRP A 76 -6.97 -15.12 -16.20
CA TRP A 76 -5.90 -15.19 -15.21
C TRP A 76 -4.53 -15.48 -15.82
N LYS A 77 -4.46 -16.29 -16.88
CA LYS A 77 -3.19 -16.58 -17.58
C LYS A 77 -2.60 -15.31 -18.20
N GLN A 78 -3.45 -14.47 -18.78
CA GLN A 78 -3.04 -13.18 -19.29
C GLN A 78 -2.56 -12.25 -18.16
N GLN A 79 -3.23 -12.23 -17.01
CA GLN A 79 -2.81 -11.42 -15.88
C GLN A 79 -1.49 -11.93 -15.27
N VAL A 80 -1.27 -13.24 -15.21
CA VAL A 80 0.04 -13.80 -14.82
C VAL A 80 1.15 -13.34 -15.78
N ALA A 81 0.88 -13.27 -17.09
CA ALA A 81 1.84 -12.70 -18.03
C ALA A 81 2.09 -11.20 -17.78
N VAL A 82 1.08 -10.45 -17.32
CA VAL A 82 1.25 -9.06 -16.87
C VAL A 82 2.12 -9.01 -15.60
N LEU A 83 1.89 -9.88 -14.63
CA LEU A 83 2.71 -9.98 -13.42
C LEU A 83 4.17 -10.25 -13.76
N ASN A 84 4.44 -11.19 -14.67
CA ASN A 84 5.78 -11.56 -15.09
C ASN A 84 6.51 -10.51 -15.99
N LYS A 85 5.90 -9.34 -16.27
CA LYS A 85 6.59 -8.23 -16.96
C LYS A 85 7.78 -7.70 -16.17
N TYR A 86 7.78 -7.86 -14.87
CA TYR A 86 8.86 -7.46 -13.99
C TYR A 86 9.47 -8.68 -13.29
N PRO A 87 10.78 -8.66 -13.03
CA PRO A 87 11.45 -9.79 -12.35
C PRO A 87 11.00 -9.91 -10.90
N HIS A 88 10.57 -11.10 -10.51
CA HIS A 88 10.22 -11.46 -9.15
C HIS A 88 11.33 -12.29 -8.51
N PHE A 89 11.54 -12.08 -7.23
CA PHE A 89 12.54 -12.79 -6.43
C PHE A 89 11.98 -13.19 -5.08
N LYS A 90 12.58 -14.22 -4.48
CA LYS A 90 12.38 -14.59 -3.08
C LYS A 90 13.71 -14.78 -2.39
N THR A 91 13.81 -14.33 -1.16
CA THR A 91 14.97 -14.56 -0.29
C THR A 91 14.51 -14.84 1.14
N LYS A 92 15.23 -15.70 1.83
CA LYS A 92 14.91 -16.05 3.22
C LYS A 92 15.53 -15.05 4.19
N ILE A 93 14.70 -14.32 4.92
CA ILE A 93 15.12 -13.35 5.96
C ILE A 93 14.40 -13.70 7.26
N GLU A 94 15.16 -13.88 8.33
CA GLU A 94 14.65 -14.26 9.66
C GLU A 94 13.71 -15.49 9.64
N GLY A 95 14.01 -16.44 8.74
CA GLY A 95 13.24 -17.68 8.59
C GLY A 95 12.01 -17.57 7.69
N LEU A 96 11.65 -16.39 7.17
CA LEU A 96 10.54 -16.17 6.27
C LEU A 96 11.01 -16.01 4.83
N ASP A 97 10.31 -16.60 3.88
CA ASP A 97 10.50 -16.37 2.45
C ASP A 97 9.88 -15.01 2.06
N VAL A 98 10.72 -14.03 1.82
CA VAL A 98 10.33 -12.66 1.47
C VAL A 98 10.36 -12.48 -0.03
N HIS A 99 9.21 -12.22 -0.60
CA HIS A 99 9.03 -11.90 -2.02
C HIS A 99 9.29 -10.42 -2.26
N PHE A 100 9.91 -10.11 -3.41
CA PHE A 100 10.07 -8.74 -3.90
C PHE A 100 10.21 -8.69 -5.42
N ILE A 101 9.82 -7.56 -5.99
CA ILE A 101 10.13 -7.20 -7.37
C ILE A 101 11.35 -6.29 -7.35
N HIS A 102 12.29 -6.48 -8.30
CA HIS A 102 13.46 -5.64 -8.44
C HIS A 102 13.62 -5.20 -9.89
N VAL A 103 13.47 -3.91 -10.15
CA VAL A 103 13.48 -3.33 -11.50
C VAL A 103 14.61 -2.31 -11.61
N ARG A 104 15.52 -2.58 -12.56
CA ARG A 104 16.64 -1.68 -12.90
C ARG A 104 16.32 -0.86 -14.15
N PRO A 105 16.78 0.38 -14.25
CA PRO A 105 16.67 1.17 -15.46
C PRO A 105 17.33 0.45 -16.66
N LYS A 106 16.69 0.48 -17.82
CA LYS A 106 17.20 -0.19 -19.05
C LYS A 106 18.50 0.41 -19.58
N HIS A 107 18.62 1.74 -19.49
CA HIS A 107 19.81 2.48 -19.95
C HIS A 107 20.44 3.20 -18.77
N ARG A 108 21.72 2.96 -18.55
CA ARG A 108 22.47 3.59 -17.47
C ARG A 108 23.19 4.86 -17.90
N GLY A 109 23.66 5.03 -19.15
CA GLY A 109 24.39 6.21 -19.63
C GLY A 109 25.06 7.00 -18.51
N ASP A 110 25.11 8.32 -18.62
CA ASP A 110 25.63 9.21 -17.56
C ASP A 110 24.59 9.58 -16.48
N GLN A 111 23.45 8.85 -16.42
CA GLN A 111 22.39 9.12 -15.46
C GLN A 111 22.73 8.57 -14.08
N ARG A 112 22.34 9.32 -13.05
CA ARG A 112 22.39 8.88 -11.66
C ARG A 112 21.23 7.94 -11.35
N VAL A 113 21.53 6.72 -10.94
CA VAL A 113 20.53 5.72 -10.55
C VAL A 113 20.38 5.74 -9.04
N LEU A 114 19.17 6.07 -8.56
CA LEU A 114 18.84 6.15 -7.15
C LEU A 114 18.08 4.90 -6.69
N PRO A 115 18.56 4.16 -5.68
CA PRO A 115 17.80 3.03 -5.13
C PRO A 115 16.55 3.53 -4.41
N LEU A 116 15.39 2.96 -4.75
CA LEU A 116 14.10 3.30 -4.16
C LEU A 116 13.36 2.03 -3.75
N MET A 117 12.97 1.93 -2.48
CA MET A 117 12.01 0.92 -2.05
C MET A 117 10.61 1.54 -1.97
N MET A 118 9.62 0.84 -2.56
CA MET A 118 8.20 1.21 -2.48
C MET A 118 7.43 0.12 -1.74
N VAL A 119 6.68 0.50 -0.69
CA VAL A 119 5.99 -0.45 0.18
C VAL A 119 4.49 -0.20 0.15
N HIS A 120 3.74 -1.26 -0.20
CA HIS A 120 2.29 -1.26 -0.30
C HIS A 120 1.59 -1.33 1.07
N GLY A 121 0.25 -1.26 1.05
CA GLY A 121 -0.60 -1.46 2.22
C GLY A 121 -1.72 -2.48 1.99
N TRP A 122 -2.81 -2.33 2.76
CA TRP A 122 -4.02 -3.15 2.67
C TRP A 122 -5.18 -2.29 2.10
N PRO A 123 -6.04 -2.81 1.24
CA PRO A 123 -6.08 -4.15 0.65
C PRO A 123 -5.29 -4.26 -0.67
N GLY A 124 -4.27 -3.41 -0.85
CA GLY A 124 -3.38 -3.46 -1.97
C GLY A 124 -2.35 -4.59 -1.90
N SER A 125 -1.45 -4.61 -2.85
CA SER A 125 -0.32 -5.53 -2.94
C SER A 125 0.80 -4.87 -3.74
N PHE A 126 1.88 -5.59 -3.98
CA PHE A 126 2.96 -5.13 -4.86
C PHE A 126 2.45 -4.71 -6.26
N TYR A 127 1.30 -5.23 -6.68
CA TYR A 127 0.71 -4.95 -7.99
C TYR A 127 0.27 -3.49 -8.16
N GLU A 128 -0.06 -2.79 -7.09
CA GLU A 128 -0.46 -1.36 -7.17
C GLU A 128 0.62 -0.47 -7.79
N PHE A 129 1.89 -0.91 -7.78
CA PHE A 129 3.01 -0.14 -8.34
C PHE A 129 3.31 -0.41 -9.82
N TYR A 130 2.58 -1.31 -10.49
CA TYR A 130 2.88 -1.69 -11.87
C TYR A 130 2.79 -0.52 -12.85
N LYS A 131 1.83 0.39 -12.65
CA LYS A 131 1.65 1.56 -13.53
C LYS A 131 2.69 2.66 -13.30
N ILE A 132 3.24 2.76 -12.10
CA ILE A 132 4.24 3.79 -11.77
C ILE A 132 5.68 3.35 -12.11
N LEU A 133 5.96 2.04 -12.14
CA LEU A 133 7.29 1.50 -12.42
C LEU A 133 7.93 2.05 -13.71
N PRO A 134 7.26 2.04 -14.87
CA PRO A 134 7.82 2.58 -16.11
C PRO A 134 8.17 4.06 -15.99
N LEU A 135 7.38 4.81 -15.19
CA LEU A 135 7.59 6.24 -14.99
C LEU A 135 8.82 6.55 -14.12
N LEU A 136 9.14 5.69 -13.16
CA LEU A 136 10.27 5.89 -12.25
C LEU A 136 11.59 5.36 -12.84
N THR A 137 11.53 4.31 -13.66
CA THR A 137 12.73 3.66 -14.21
C THR A 137 13.26 4.31 -15.48
N GLN A 138 12.55 5.27 -16.08
CA GLN A 138 13.05 6.09 -17.19
C GLN A 138 13.92 7.25 -16.69
N ASN A 139 14.69 7.84 -17.60
CA ASN A 139 15.54 8.98 -17.27
C ASN A 139 14.70 10.28 -17.15
N HIS A 140 14.90 10.99 -16.04
CA HIS A 140 14.31 12.30 -15.76
C HIS A 140 15.41 13.33 -15.52
N ASP A 141 15.91 13.94 -16.60
CA ASP A 141 16.98 14.94 -16.53
C ASP A 141 18.21 14.44 -15.74
N GLY A 142 18.71 13.28 -16.09
CA GLY A 142 19.89 12.69 -15.48
C GLY A 142 19.62 11.84 -14.22
N VAL A 143 18.37 11.67 -13.78
CA VAL A 143 18.00 10.85 -12.63
C VAL A 143 17.03 9.74 -13.06
N SER A 144 17.23 8.52 -12.57
CA SER A 144 16.29 7.39 -12.67
C SER A 144 16.33 6.58 -11.39
N PHE A 145 15.37 5.68 -11.22
CA PHE A 145 15.29 4.85 -10.03
C PHE A 145 15.52 3.38 -10.33
N GLU A 146 16.32 2.72 -9.48
CA GLU A 146 16.34 1.28 -9.32
C GLU A 146 15.35 0.93 -8.21
N VAL A 147 14.25 0.24 -8.58
CA VAL A 147 13.07 0.11 -7.71
C VAL A 147 12.96 -1.29 -7.14
N VAL A 148 12.79 -1.37 -5.82
CA VAL A 148 12.53 -2.60 -5.07
C VAL A 148 11.13 -2.52 -4.45
N ILE A 149 10.27 -3.51 -4.74
CA ILE A 149 8.89 -3.57 -4.23
C ILE A 149 8.71 -4.90 -3.50
N PRO A 150 8.87 -4.94 -2.17
CA PRO A 150 8.62 -6.14 -1.40
C PRO A 150 7.14 -6.37 -1.18
N SER A 151 6.72 -7.64 -1.06
CA SER A 151 5.47 -7.99 -0.40
C SER A 151 5.69 -8.00 1.12
N ILE A 152 4.84 -7.31 1.86
CA ILE A 152 4.85 -7.37 3.33
C ILE A 152 4.69 -8.84 3.75
N PRO A 153 5.48 -9.40 4.69
CA PRO A 153 5.28 -10.76 5.18
C PRO A 153 3.84 -11.01 5.61
N GLY A 154 3.22 -12.04 5.03
CA GLY A 154 1.80 -12.33 5.16
C GLY A 154 0.91 -11.71 4.09
N TYR A 155 1.49 -11.04 3.10
CA TYR A 155 0.81 -10.48 1.93
C TYR A 155 1.44 -11.01 0.64
N GLY A 156 0.69 -11.00 -0.43
CA GLY A 156 1.17 -11.36 -1.75
C GLY A 156 1.91 -12.68 -1.75
N PHE A 157 3.14 -12.70 -2.27
CA PHE A 157 3.92 -13.95 -2.36
C PHE A 157 4.95 -14.12 -1.24
N SER A 158 4.98 -13.25 -0.24
CA SER A 158 5.78 -13.44 0.97
C SER A 158 5.12 -14.43 1.92
N GLU A 159 5.95 -15.23 2.59
CA GLU A 159 5.49 -16.17 3.61
C GLU A 159 4.81 -15.46 4.77
N ALA A 160 3.74 -16.05 5.29
CA ALA A 160 3.05 -15.53 6.45
C ALA A 160 3.84 -15.80 7.74
N PRO A 161 3.94 -14.81 8.66
CA PRO A 161 4.56 -15.04 9.96
C PRO A 161 3.84 -16.13 10.75
N HIS A 162 4.61 -17.07 11.35
CA HIS A 162 4.08 -18.20 12.10
C HIS A 162 3.87 -17.90 13.60
N LYS A 163 4.40 -16.76 14.08
CA LYS A 163 4.34 -16.37 15.48
C LYS A 163 3.66 -15.00 15.63
N LYS A 164 2.95 -14.82 16.73
CA LYS A 164 2.43 -13.51 17.14
C LYS A 164 3.57 -12.51 17.37
N GLY A 165 3.28 -11.22 17.23
CA GLY A 165 4.23 -10.13 17.44
C GLY A 165 4.84 -9.57 16.15
N PHE A 166 4.41 -10.06 14.97
CA PHE A 166 4.90 -9.55 13.70
C PHE A 166 4.17 -8.25 13.31
N ASN A 167 4.72 -7.12 13.68
CA ASN A 167 4.20 -5.78 13.42
C ASN A 167 5.06 -5.01 12.40
N SER A 168 4.76 -3.71 12.22
CA SER A 168 5.49 -2.83 11.30
C SER A 168 6.98 -2.68 11.60
N LEU A 169 7.40 -2.79 12.88
CA LEU A 169 8.81 -2.77 13.26
C LEU A 169 9.53 -4.03 12.78
N ALA A 170 8.88 -5.20 12.88
CA ALA A 170 9.43 -6.45 12.37
C ALA A 170 9.55 -6.43 10.84
N ALA A 171 8.52 -5.92 10.15
CA ALA A 171 8.56 -5.74 8.70
C ALA A 171 9.68 -4.76 8.28
N ALA A 172 9.83 -3.64 8.98
CA ALA A 172 10.88 -2.66 8.74
C ALA A 172 12.29 -3.26 8.86
N ARG A 173 12.52 -4.08 9.90
CA ARG A 173 13.80 -4.78 10.09
C ARG A 173 14.11 -5.75 8.94
N ILE A 174 13.13 -6.52 8.49
CA ILE A 174 13.26 -7.43 7.34
C ILE A 174 13.59 -6.63 6.07
N PHE A 175 12.93 -5.52 5.82
CA PHE A 175 13.15 -4.71 4.62
C PHE A 175 14.49 -3.96 4.64
N LEU A 176 14.97 -3.54 5.80
CA LEU A 176 16.33 -3.04 5.95
C LEU A 176 17.36 -4.11 5.60
N THR A 177 17.18 -5.33 6.10
CA THR A 177 18.02 -6.48 5.75
C THR A 177 17.97 -6.82 4.25
N LEU A 178 16.79 -6.71 3.63
CA LEU A 178 16.64 -6.91 2.19
C LEU A 178 17.47 -5.89 1.40
N MET A 179 17.37 -4.60 1.71
CA MET A 179 18.14 -3.55 1.03
C MET A 179 19.66 -3.72 1.25
N GLU A 180 20.07 -4.13 2.43
CA GLU A 180 21.47 -4.42 2.72
C GLU A 180 21.98 -5.59 1.89
N ARG A 181 21.22 -6.71 1.78
CA ARG A 181 21.57 -7.87 0.94
C ARG A 181 21.64 -7.53 -0.54
N LEU A 182 20.83 -6.59 -1.01
CA LEU A 182 20.87 -6.07 -2.37
C LEU A 182 22.07 -5.12 -2.61
N GLY A 183 22.91 -4.88 -1.57
CA GLY A 183 24.12 -4.05 -1.67
C GLY A 183 23.88 -2.55 -1.60
N PHE A 184 22.68 -2.11 -1.24
CA PHE A 184 22.38 -0.68 -1.14
C PHE A 184 22.85 -0.12 0.21
N SER A 185 23.86 0.73 0.17
CA SER A 185 24.37 1.43 1.36
C SER A 185 23.44 2.56 1.79
N GLN A 186 22.83 3.25 0.84
CA GLN A 186 21.85 4.31 1.04
C GLN A 186 20.73 4.20 0.00
N PHE A 187 19.49 4.52 0.37
CA PHE A 187 18.32 4.40 -0.49
C PHE A 187 17.20 5.36 -0.09
N TYR A 188 16.28 5.57 -1.01
CA TYR A 188 15.02 6.27 -0.80
C TYR A 188 13.91 5.30 -0.42
N LEU A 189 12.93 5.80 0.32
CA LEU A 189 11.74 5.06 0.70
C LEU A 189 10.49 5.78 0.23
N GLN A 190 9.51 5.04 -0.26
CA GLN A 190 8.17 5.51 -0.55
C GLN A 190 7.14 4.56 0.10
N GLY A 191 6.08 5.12 0.71
CA GLY A 191 5.03 4.31 1.30
C GLY A 191 3.72 5.06 1.50
N GLY A 192 2.63 4.33 1.35
CA GLY A 192 1.28 4.68 1.74
C GLY A 192 0.72 3.63 2.69
N ASP A 193 -0.41 3.87 3.36
CA ASP A 193 -1.06 2.93 4.27
C ASP A 193 -0.08 2.27 5.27
N TRP A 194 -0.08 0.93 5.39
CA TRP A 194 0.93 0.19 6.18
C TRP A 194 2.36 0.44 5.70
N GLY A 195 2.53 0.62 4.39
CA GLY A 195 3.83 0.99 3.82
C GLY A 195 4.36 2.29 4.40
N SER A 196 3.50 3.28 4.69
CA SER A 196 3.92 4.53 5.33
C SER A 196 4.48 4.31 6.73
N LEU A 197 3.85 3.42 7.50
CA LEU A 197 4.31 3.09 8.86
C LEU A 197 5.60 2.27 8.83
N ILE A 198 5.70 1.28 7.93
CA ILE A 198 6.89 0.44 7.78
C ILE A 198 8.10 1.28 7.35
N THR A 199 7.95 2.09 6.30
CA THR A 199 9.04 2.96 5.79
C THR A 199 9.46 4.03 6.81
N THR A 200 8.49 4.57 7.57
CA THR A 200 8.78 5.44 8.72
C THR A 200 9.61 4.71 9.79
N ASN A 201 9.27 3.46 10.13
CA ASN A 201 10.05 2.66 11.07
C ASN A 201 11.45 2.34 10.54
N MET A 202 11.62 2.08 9.23
CA MET A 202 12.94 1.92 8.61
C MET A 202 13.80 3.18 8.78
N ALA A 203 13.22 4.36 8.52
CA ALA A 203 13.91 5.64 8.69
C ALA A 203 14.27 5.95 10.16
N GLN A 204 13.47 5.46 11.12
CA GLN A 204 13.79 5.56 12.55
C GLN A 204 14.93 4.63 12.96
N MET A 205 14.92 3.39 12.47
CA MET A 205 15.92 2.37 12.83
C MET A 205 17.29 2.65 12.22
N ARG A 206 17.31 3.11 10.95
CA ARG A 206 18.55 3.32 10.20
C ARG A 206 18.52 4.64 9.44
N PRO A 207 18.51 5.80 10.16
CA PRO A 207 18.55 7.11 9.53
C PRO A 207 19.82 7.35 8.71
N ASP A 208 20.92 6.64 9.01
CA ASP A 208 22.18 6.66 8.27
C ASP A 208 22.06 6.01 6.87
N ARG A 209 21.11 5.12 6.67
CA ARG A 209 20.88 4.41 5.40
C ARG A 209 19.76 5.04 4.53
N VAL A 210 18.88 5.82 5.12
CA VAL A 210 17.73 6.42 4.42
C VAL A 210 18.06 7.82 3.98
N LYS A 211 18.27 8.03 2.67
CA LYS A 211 18.53 9.36 2.08
C LYS A 211 17.28 10.25 2.12
N GLY A 212 16.13 9.68 1.89
CA GLY A 212 14.86 10.38 1.92
C GLY A 212 13.67 9.47 2.08
N LEU A 213 12.63 9.96 2.76
CA LEU A 213 11.38 9.29 3.02
C LEU A 213 10.23 10.05 2.36
N HIS A 214 9.55 9.42 1.40
CA HIS A 214 8.38 9.98 0.72
C HIS A 214 7.10 9.23 1.14
N LEU A 215 6.08 9.97 1.55
CA LEU A 215 4.82 9.40 2.03
C LEU A 215 3.61 10.04 1.35
N ASN A 216 2.65 9.21 0.93
CA ASN A 216 1.33 9.69 0.50
C ASN A 216 0.26 9.58 1.62
N MET A 217 0.56 8.90 2.71
CA MET A 217 -0.25 8.90 3.93
C MET A 217 0.61 9.19 5.15
N CYS A 218 0.19 10.15 5.97
CA CYS A 218 0.91 10.56 7.17
C CYS A 218 0.03 10.37 8.42
N MET A 219 0.50 9.54 9.35
CA MET A 219 -0.19 9.30 10.61
C MET A 219 0.46 10.12 11.74
N SER A 220 0.10 11.40 11.87
CA SER A 220 0.56 12.29 12.95
C SER A 220 -0.62 13.11 13.48
N THR A 221 -1.47 12.47 14.30
CA THR A 221 -2.75 13.06 14.76
C THR A 221 -2.83 13.20 16.28
N ARG A 222 -1.70 13.08 17.00
CA ARG A 222 -1.68 13.06 18.47
C ARG A 222 -0.88 14.21 19.05
N GLY A 223 -1.33 14.69 20.20
CA GLY A 223 -0.64 15.68 21.01
C GLY A 223 -1.46 16.93 21.27
N PHE A 224 -1.08 17.67 22.29
CA PHE A 224 -1.76 18.91 22.72
C PHE A 224 -1.84 19.95 21.58
N LYS A 225 -0.79 20.06 20.78
CA LYS A 225 -0.77 20.97 19.61
C LYS A 225 -1.84 20.63 18.58
N VAL A 226 -2.10 19.34 18.35
CA VAL A 226 -3.16 18.89 17.43
C VAL A 226 -4.53 19.29 17.99
N LEU A 227 -4.79 19.01 19.27
CA LEU A 227 -6.05 19.38 19.92
C LEU A 227 -6.28 20.89 19.88
N LEU A 228 -5.27 21.69 20.22
CA LEU A 228 -5.35 23.15 20.18
C LEU A 228 -5.62 23.65 18.75
N SER A 229 -4.98 23.05 17.75
CA SER A 229 -5.19 23.43 16.35
C SER A 229 -6.59 23.06 15.82
N MET A 230 -7.22 22.03 16.35
CA MET A 230 -8.61 21.70 16.03
C MET A 230 -9.59 22.75 16.57
N MET A 231 -9.29 23.36 17.72
CA MET A 231 -10.12 24.40 18.31
C MET A 231 -9.94 25.77 17.64
N ILE A 232 -8.71 26.14 17.35
CA ILE A 232 -8.36 27.47 16.81
C ILE A 232 -8.42 27.51 15.27
N GLY A 233 -8.04 26.42 14.62
CA GLY A 233 -7.85 26.33 13.18
C GLY A 233 -9.03 26.77 12.29
N PRO A 234 -10.31 26.49 12.67
CA PRO A 234 -11.46 26.97 11.90
C PRO A 234 -11.56 28.48 11.80
N TYR A 235 -11.11 29.20 12.84
CA TYR A 235 -11.27 30.65 13.00
C TYR A 235 -10.00 31.42 12.68
N LEU A 236 -8.85 30.92 13.13
CA LEU A 236 -7.53 31.56 13.00
C LEU A 236 -6.48 30.56 12.49
N PRO A 237 -6.63 30.06 11.24
CA PRO A 237 -5.79 28.99 10.72
C PRO A 237 -4.29 29.32 10.69
N PHE A 238 -3.93 30.56 10.46
CA PHE A 238 -2.54 31.00 10.40
C PHE A 238 -1.79 30.85 11.74
N LEU A 239 -2.50 30.96 12.88
CA LEU A 239 -1.88 30.78 14.22
C LEU A 239 -1.44 29.34 14.47
N VAL A 240 -2.05 28.37 13.81
CA VAL A 240 -1.77 26.95 13.96
C VAL A 240 -1.07 26.35 12.73
N GLY A 241 -0.66 27.21 11.79
CA GLY A 241 0.06 26.81 10.59
C GLY A 241 -0.79 26.04 9.57
N PHE A 242 -2.11 26.30 9.53
CA PHE A 242 -3.00 25.72 8.54
C PHE A 242 -3.09 26.60 7.30
N SER A 243 -3.02 25.97 6.14
CA SER A 243 -3.36 26.57 4.87
C SER A 243 -4.89 26.62 4.68
N ARG A 244 -5.37 27.35 3.67
CA ARG A 244 -6.78 27.32 3.26
C ARG A 244 -7.24 25.91 2.89
N GLU A 245 -6.35 25.15 2.26
CA GLU A 245 -6.62 23.77 1.86
C GLU A 245 -6.76 22.85 3.08
N ASP A 246 -5.92 23.00 4.11
CA ASP A 246 -6.06 22.26 5.36
C ASP A 246 -7.43 22.51 6.02
N VAL A 247 -7.84 23.78 6.09
CA VAL A 247 -9.16 24.14 6.63
C VAL A 247 -10.28 23.50 5.82
N ARG A 248 -10.19 23.57 4.49
CA ARG A 248 -11.19 22.97 3.59
C ARG A 248 -11.31 21.46 3.78
N ARG A 249 -10.20 20.75 3.98
CA ARG A 249 -10.18 19.29 4.14
C ARG A 249 -10.57 18.82 5.55
N LEU A 250 -10.21 19.59 6.57
CA LEU A 250 -10.44 19.19 7.96
C LEU A 250 -11.82 19.60 8.50
N PHE A 251 -12.34 20.76 8.10
CA PHE A 251 -13.52 21.31 8.78
C PHE A 251 -14.79 21.33 7.91
N PRO A 252 -15.98 21.15 8.47
CA PRO A 252 -16.24 20.84 9.89
C PRO A 252 -15.59 19.51 10.30
N PHE A 253 -14.86 19.51 11.44
CA PHE A 253 -13.99 18.38 11.78
C PHE A 253 -14.76 17.09 12.08
N PHE A 254 -15.85 17.21 12.85
CA PHE A 254 -16.65 16.06 13.24
C PHE A 254 -17.22 15.34 12.02
N GLU A 255 -17.83 16.06 11.09
CA GLU A 255 -18.49 15.52 9.91
C GLU A 255 -17.47 14.91 8.93
N LYS A 256 -16.39 15.65 8.64
CA LYS A 256 -15.42 15.25 7.59
C LYS A 256 -14.41 14.20 8.02
N ASN A 257 -14.17 14.11 9.33
CA ASN A 257 -13.15 13.19 9.84
C ASN A 257 -13.75 12.16 10.80
N VAL A 258 -14.41 12.56 11.88
CA VAL A 258 -14.90 11.60 12.87
C VAL A 258 -16.04 10.76 12.30
N TRP A 259 -17.06 11.40 11.74
CA TRP A 259 -18.23 10.71 11.21
C TRP A 259 -17.91 9.87 9.97
N GLU A 260 -17.09 10.40 9.08
CA GLU A 260 -16.62 9.64 7.92
C GLU A 260 -15.76 8.44 8.34
N MET A 261 -14.89 8.61 9.33
CA MET A 261 -14.09 7.50 9.87
C MET A 261 -14.99 6.42 10.49
N LEU A 262 -16.01 6.79 11.25
CA LEU A 262 -16.94 5.82 11.85
C LEU A 262 -17.68 5.00 10.80
N LYS A 263 -18.10 5.62 9.69
CA LYS A 263 -18.76 4.91 8.59
C LYS A 263 -17.87 3.89 7.90
N GLU A 264 -16.57 4.16 7.78
CA GLU A 264 -15.64 3.40 6.94
C GLU A 264 -14.68 2.49 7.74
N SER A 265 -14.64 2.58 9.08
CA SER A 265 -13.62 1.91 9.89
C SER A 265 -14.01 0.54 10.45
N GLY A 266 -15.18 0.01 10.11
CA GLY A 266 -15.62 -1.32 10.61
C GLY A 266 -14.63 -2.44 10.31
N TYR A 267 -14.04 -2.44 9.12
CA TYR A 267 -13.01 -3.38 8.71
C TYR A 267 -11.77 -3.32 9.64
N LEU A 268 -11.32 -2.12 9.98
CA LEU A 268 -10.15 -1.89 10.84
C LEU A 268 -10.40 -2.47 12.24
N HIS A 269 -11.60 -2.27 12.78
CA HIS A 269 -11.95 -2.75 14.09
C HIS A 269 -12.00 -4.29 14.16
N ILE A 270 -12.66 -4.95 13.21
CA ILE A 270 -12.72 -6.42 13.18
C ILE A 270 -11.34 -7.04 12.93
N GLN A 271 -10.53 -6.45 12.04
CA GLN A 271 -9.18 -6.92 11.75
C GLN A 271 -8.22 -6.72 12.95
N ALA A 272 -8.36 -5.61 13.70
CA ALA A 272 -7.54 -5.35 14.88
C ALA A 272 -7.92 -6.20 16.10
N THR A 273 -9.10 -6.79 16.12
CA THR A 273 -9.63 -7.55 17.28
C THR A 273 -9.72 -9.04 17.03
N LYS A 274 -10.41 -9.48 15.98
CA LYS A 274 -10.72 -10.87 15.67
C LYS A 274 -10.48 -11.20 14.19
N PRO A 275 -9.23 -11.03 13.68
CA PRO A 275 -8.92 -11.21 12.26
C PRO A 275 -9.26 -12.60 11.73
N ASP A 276 -8.92 -13.65 12.47
CA ASP A 276 -9.09 -15.03 12.03
C ASP A 276 -10.58 -15.41 11.89
N THR A 277 -11.45 -14.83 12.70
CA THR A 277 -12.89 -15.12 12.64
C THR A 277 -13.50 -14.63 11.33
N ALA A 278 -13.30 -13.37 10.98
CA ALA A 278 -13.81 -12.82 9.71
C ALA A 278 -13.04 -13.37 8.51
N GLY A 279 -11.73 -13.54 8.66
CA GLY A 279 -10.85 -14.03 7.60
C GLY A 279 -11.17 -15.44 7.11
N ARG A 280 -11.73 -16.33 7.97
CA ARG A 280 -12.12 -17.68 7.54
C ARG A 280 -13.17 -17.65 6.44
N GLY A 281 -14.23 -16.86 6.59
CA GLY A 281 -15.24 -16.72 5.55
C GLY A 281 -14.70 -16.10 4.27
N LEU A 282 -13.82 -15.10 4.40
CA LEU A 282 -13.20 -14.43 3.25
C LEU A 282 -12.20 -15.36 2.51
N ASN A 283 -11.52 -16.24 3.23
CA ASN A 283 -10.57 -17.20 2.65
C ASN A 283 -11.28 -18.39 1.98
N ASP A 284 -12.55 -18.60 2.26
CA ASP A 284 -13.36 -19.69 1.71
C ASP A 284 -14.26 -19.23 0.55
N SER A 285 -14.63 -17.96 0.50
CA SER A 285 -15.49 -17.39 -0.54
C SER A 285 -14.73 -16.40 -1.42
N PRO A 286 -14.44 -16.73 -2.70
CA PRO A 286 -13.77 -15.79 -3.61
C PRO A 286 -14.62 -14.55 -3.84
N VAL A 287 -15.94 -14.68 -3.95
CA VAL A 287 -16.85 -13.54 -4.16
C VAL A 287 -16.98 -12.69 -2.89
N GLY A 288 -16.99 -13.32 -1.72
CA GLY A 288 -16.93 -12.59 -0.44
C GLY A 288 -15.63 -11.82 -0.28
N LEU A 289 -14.50 -12.44 -0.65
CA LEU A 289 -13.19 -11.77 -0.67
C LEU A 289 -13.18 -10.59 -1.64
N ALA A 290 -13.65 -10.78 -2.87
CA ALA A 290 -13.73 -9.71 -3.86
C ALA A 290 -14.57 -8.53 -3.36
N ALA A 291 -15.77 -8.79 -2.82
CA ALA A 291 -16.63 -7.75 -2.27
C ALA A 291 -15.93 -6.98 -1.14
N TYR A 292 -15.26 -7.70 -0.23
CA TYR A 292 -14.58 -7.10 0.93
C TYR A 292 -13.38 -6.21 0.55
N LEU A 293 -12.59 -6.63 -0.44
CA LEU A 293 -11.43 -5.86 -0.91
C LEU A 293 -11.85 -4.71 -1.82
N LEU A 294 -12.70 -4.98 -2.82
CA LEU A 294 -13.05 -4.01 -3.86
C LEU A 294 -13.92 -2.87 -3.36
N GLU A 295 -14.70 -3.09 -2.30
CA GLU A 295 -15.45 -2.01 -1.65
C GLU A 295 -14.52 -0.88 -1.20
N LYS A 296 -13.29 -1.21 -0.75
CA LYS A 296 -12.29 -0.21 -0.34
C LYS A 296 -11.73 0.58 -1.53
N PHE A 297 -11.54 -0.05 -2.67
CA PHE A 297 -11.15 0.65 -3.89
C PHE A 297 -12.21 1.65 -4.39
N SER A 298 -13.46 1.47 -4.01
CA SER A 298 -14.53 2.44 -4.26
C SER A 298 -14.38 3.69 -3.38
N THR A 299 -14.65 3.55 -2.08
CA THR A 299 -14.80 4.69 -1.16
C THR A 299 -13.47 5.36 -0.81
N TRP A 300 -12.36 4.63 -0.84
CA TRP A 300 -11.03 5.18 -0.55
C TRP A 300 -10.40 5.92 -1.73
N THR A 301 -10.95 5.74 -2.92
CA THR A 301 -10.61 6.54 -4.11
C THR A 301 -11.40 7.85 -4.13
N HIS A 302 -12.69 7.79 -3.79
CA HIS A 302 -13.51 9.00 -3.68
C HIS A 302 -14.74 8.74 -2.80
N LYS A 303 -14.92 9.53 -1.74
CA LYS A 303 -16.01 9.34 -0.75
C LYS A 303 -17.42 9.31 -1.33
N ARG A 304 -17.68 10.06 -2.43
CA ARG A 304 -19.00 10.06 -3.11
C ARG A 304 -19.26 8.79 -3.92
N ASN A 305 -18.26 7.95 -4.14
CA ASN A 305 -18.46 6.70 -4.85
C ASN A 305 -19.44 5.78 -4.12
N ARG A 306 -19.54 5.90 -2.79
CA ARG A 306 -20.51 5.13 -2.01
C ARG A 306 -21.98 5.40 -2.39
N ASP A 307 -22.28 6.58 -3.00
CA ASP A 307 -23.62 6.94 -3.42
C ASP A 307 -23.96 6.43 -4.83
N LEU A 308 -23.03 5.72 -5.47
CA LEU A 308 -23.17 5.17 -6.81
C LEU A 308 -23.46 3.67 -6.75
N GLU A 309 -24.31 3.19 -7.66
CA GLU A 309 -24.66 1.78 -7.77
C GLU A 309 -23.44 0.90 -8.14
N ASP A 310 -22.55 1.42 -9.01
CA ASP A 310 -21.30 0.77 -9.43
C ASP A 310 -20.11 1.08 -8.50
N GLY A 311 -20.32 1.83 -7.42
CA GLY A 311 -19.25 2.28 -6.53
C GLY A 311 -18.16 3.10 -7.23
N GLY A 312 -18.40 3.57 -8.45
CA GLY A 312 -17.43 4.34 -9.24
C GLY A 312 -16.11 3.64 -9.52
N LEU A 313 -16.05 2.31 -9.39
CA LEU A 313 -14.82 1.52 -9.49
C LEU A 313 -14.15 1.66 -10.86
N GLU A 314 -14.91 1.50 -11.94
CA GLU A 314 -14.40 1.55 -13.31
C GLU A 314 -14.00 2.96 -13.78
N ARG A 315 -14.19 4.01 -12.94
CA ARG A 315 -13.72 5.38 -13.24
C ARG A 315 -12.20 5.52 -13.17
N LYS A 316 -11.54 4.71 -12.34
CA LYS A 316 -10.10 4.78 -12.09
C LYS A 316 -9.37 3.47 -12.35
N PHE A 317 -10.06 2.36 -12.27
CA PHE A 317 -9.48 1.02 -12.39
C PHE A 317 -10.16 0.23 -13.49
N SER A 318 -9.42 -0.66 -14.15
CA SER A 318 -10.03 -1.72 -14.95
C SER A 318 -10.48 -2.86 -14.03
N LEU A 319 -11.48 -3.63 -14.46
CA LEU A 319 -11.86 -4.84 -13.74
C LEU A 319 -10.70 -5.85 -13.70
N ASP A 320 -9.86 -5.89 -14.72
CA ASP A 320 -8.66 -6.72 -14.74
C ASP A 320 -7.66 -6.33 -13.65
N ASP A 321 -7.38 -5.04 -13.46
CA ASP A 321 -6.51 -4.58 -12.37
C ASP A 321 -7.05 -4.97 -10.99
N LEU A 322 -8.34 -4.73 -10.79
CA LEU A 322 -9.03 -5.02 -9.53
C LEU A 322 -9.03 -6.52 -9.22
N LEU A 323 -9.44 -7.33 -10.21
CA LEU A 323 -9.50 -8.79 -10.06
C LEU A 323 -8.11 -9.41 -9.97
N THR A 324 -7.09 -8.84 -10.62
CA THR A 324 -5.70 -9.28 -10.45
C THR A 324 -5.25 -9.13 -9.00
N ASN A 325 -5.57 -8.00 -8.35
CA ASN A 325 -5.26 -7.84 -6.93
C ASN A 325 -6.05 -8.82 -6.05
N VAL A 326 -7.34 -9.07 -6.34
CA VAL A 326 -8.13 -10.09 -5.65
C VAL A 326 -7.53 -11.48 -5.83
N MET A 327 -7.12 -11.85 -7.06
CA MET A 327 -6.49 -13.14 -7.36
C MET A 327 -5.17 -13.35 -6.62
N ILE A 328 -4.37 -12.29 -6.41
CA ILE A 328 -3.15 -12.38 -5.58
C ILE A 328 -3.52 -12.81 -4.15
N TYR A 329 -4.55 -12.22 -3.54
CA TYR A 329 -5.03 -12.63 -2.22
C TYR A 329 -5.64 -14.04 -2.20
N TRP A 330 -6.43 -14.38 -3.24
CA TRP A 330 -7.10 -15.66 -3.34
C TRP A 330 -6.11 -16.81 -3.50
N THR A 331 -5.23 -16.75 -4.48
CA THR A 331 -4.29 -17.82 -4.79
C THR A 331 -3.25 -18.07 -3.71
N THR A 332 -2.96 -17.07 -2.88
CA THR A 332 -2.01 -17.19 -1.77
C THR A 332 -2.68 -17.46 -0.42
N GLY A 333 -4.01 -17.33 -0.34
CA GLY A 333 -4.74 -17.43 0.93
C GLY A 333 -4.35 -16.35 1.94
N SER A 334 -3.82 -15.19 1.47
CA SER A 334 -3.19 -14.20 2.33
C SER A 334 -4.16 -13.26 3.06
N ILE A 335 -5.46 -13.39 2.86
CA ILE A 335 -6.41 -12.49 3.54
C ILE A 335 -6.28 -12.57 5.07
N ILE A 336 -6.21 -13.78 5.66
CA ILE A 336 -6.13 -13.93 7.12
C ILE A 336 -4.85 -13.33 7.66
N SER A 337 -3.70 -13.64 7.06
CA SER A 337 -2.39 -13.13 7.50
C SER A 337 -2.31 -11.61 7.36
N SER A 338 -2.88 -11.05 6.28
CA SER A 338 -2.95 -9.59 6.09
C SER A 338 -3.81 -8.90 7.15
N MET A 339 -4.93 -9.51 7.55
CA MET A 339 -5.77 -9.01 8.63
C MET A 339 -5.08 -9.09 10.00
N ARG A 340 -4.29 -10.15 10.24
CA ARG A 340 -3.51 -10.28 11.49
C ARG A 340 -2.52 -9.14 11.66
N PHE A 341 -2.01 -8.55 10.59
CA PHE A 341 -1.12 -7.39 10.66
C PHE A 341 -1.78 -6.18 11.34
N TYR A 342 -3.11 -5.99 11.17
CA TYR A 342 -3.88 -5.01 11.93
C TYR A 342 -3.89 -5.32 13.42
N LYS A 343 -4.11 -6.59 13.79
CA LYS A 343 -4.09 -7.04 15.19
C LYS A 343 -2.75 -6.74 15.85
N GLU A 344 -1.67 -7.04 15.17
CA GLU A 344 -0.30 -6.87 15.70
C GLU A 344 0.12 -5.39 15.80
N ASN A 345 -0.47 -4.51 15.00
CA ASN A 345 -0.15 -3.09 15.02
C ASN A 345 -1.12 -2.24 15.86
N LEU A 346 -2.39 -2.61 15.95
CA LEU A 346 -3.44 -1.82 16.59
C LEU A 346 -4.09 -2.51 17.80
N GLY A 347 -3.88 -3.81 17.96
CA GLY A 347 -4.48 -4.61 19.03
C GLY A 347 -3.83 -4.45 20.41
N SER A 348 -2.72 -3.72 20.52
CA SER A 348 -2.03 -3.39 21.77
C SER A 348 -2.17 -1.92 22.11
N ASN A 349 -1.83 -1.55 23.37
CA ASN A 349 -1.88 -0.16 23.80
C ASN A 349 -0.90 0.69 22.96
N PRO A 350 -1.38 1.70 22.22
CA PRO A 350 -0.52 2.56 21.42
C PRO A 350 0.54 3.33 22.21
N ASN A 351 0.34 3.47 23.54
CA ASN A 351 1.31 4.15 24.41
C ASN A 351 2.55 3.31 24.70
N ASP A 352 2.49 1.99 24.45
CA ASP A 352 3.63 1.09 24.66
C ASP A 352 4.57 1.07 23.43
N ARG A 353 4.17 1.72 22.34
CA ARG A 353 4.95 1.77 21.10
C ARG A 353 6.00 2.88 21.15
N ILE A 354 7.27 2.51 21.21
CA ILE A 354 8.41 3.45 21.19
C ILE A 354 8.46 4.23 19.88
N ASP A 355 8.17 3.58 18.75
CA ASP A 355 8.20 4.19 17.43
C ASP A 355 7.20 5.36 17.29
N ALA A 356 6.07 5.33 18.00
CA ALA A 356 5.10 6.42 17.98
C ALA A 356 5.61 7.71 18.67
N ARG A 357 6.63 7.60 19.52
CA ARG A 357 7.23 8.72 20.29
C ARG A 357 8.54 9.21 19.69
N THR A 358 9.17 8.42 18.81
CA THR A 358 10.47 8.75 18.20
C THR A 358 10.28 9.64 16.99
N GLY A 359 10.98 10.79 16.96
CA GLY A 359 10.98 11.70 15.81
C GLY A 359 11.74 11.12 14.60
N ILE A 360 11.41 11.60 13.42
CA ILE A 360 12.06 11.28 12.15
C ILE A 360 12.86 12.50 11.68
N PHE A 361 14.13 12.31 11.41
CA PHE A 361 15.08 13.41 11.09
C PHE A 361 15.57 13.36 9.65
N VAL A 362 15.37 12.27 8.94
CA VAL A 362 15.71 12.16 7.52
C VAL A 362 14.86 13.13 6.68
N PRO A 363 15.38 13.61 5.54
CA PRO A 363 14.61 14.41 4.59
C PRO A 363 13.29 13.71 4.26
N THR A 364 12.16 14.40 4.47
CA THR A 364 10.83 13.82 4.30
C THR A 364 9.99 14.63 3.30
N GLY A 365 9.40 13.94 2.33
CA GLY A 365 8.40 14.46 1.40
C GLY A 365 7.01 13.93 1.71
N LEU A 366 6.01 14.80 1.61
CA LEU A 366 4.62 14.44 1.87
C LEU A 366 3.75 14.82 0.67
N ALA A 367 3.08 13.84 0.07
CA ALA A 367 2.10 14.00 -1.00
C ALA A 367 0.69 13.91 -0.43
N ALA A 368 0.01 15.05 -0.27
CA ALA A 368 -1.31 15.11 0.35
C ALA A 368 -2.42 14.98 -0.73
N PHE A 369 -2.89 13.76 -0.97
CA PHE A 369 -4.00 13.49 -1.89
C PHE A 369 -5.35 13.95 -1.31
N PRO A 370 -6.28 14.52 -2.13
CA PRO A 370 -7.50 15.12 -1.63
C PRO A 370 -8.52 14.13 -1.07
N GLN A 371 -8.47 12.88 -1.50
CA GLN A 371 -9.38 11.82 -1.07
C GLN A 371 -8.71 10.76 -0.18
N GLU A 372 -7.48 11.02 0.30
CA GLU A 372 -6.83 10.15 1.27
C GLU A 372 -7.65 10.06 2.56
N LEU A 373 -7.63 8.89 3.22
CA LEU A 373 -8.42 8.60 4.42
C LEU A 373 -8.16 9.59 5.56
N LEU A 374 -6.90 10.01 5.71
CA LEU A 374 -6.46 10.90 6.76
C LEU A 374 -5.71 12.10 6.17
N HIS A 375 -6.29 13.29 6.28
CA HIS A 375 -5.53 14.50 5.98
C HIS A 375 -4.67 14.90 7.17
N CYS A 376 -3.37 15.06 6.94
CA CYS A 376 -2.39 15.46 7.94
C CYS A 376 -1.75 16.79 7.53
N PRO A 377 -2.15 17.94 8.08
CA PRO A 377 -1.51 19.22 7.82
C PRO A 377 -0.01 19.19 8.07
N ARG A 378 0.75 19.98 7.32
CA ARG A 378 2.21 20.09 7.50
C ARG A 378 2.59 20.37 8.96
N SER A 379 1.84 21.24 9.65
CA SER A 379 2.08 21.58 11.07
C SER A 379 1.89 20.39 12.02
N TRP A 380 0.99 19.44 11.69
CA TRP A 380 0.86 18.19 12.43
C TRP A 380 1.97 17.21 12.09
N ALA A 381 2.26 17.06 10.81
CA ALA A 381 3.35 16.20 10.35
C ALA A 381 4.69 16.58 10.99
N GLN A 382 5.00 17.87 11.14
CA GLN A 382 6.20 18.38 11.78
C GLN A 382 6.38 17.97 13.26
N ILE A 383 5.32 17.50 13.92
CA ILE A 383 5.43 16.96 15.28
C ILE A 383 6.28 15.68 15.28
N ARG A 384 6.17 14.88 14.22
CA ARG A 384 6.88 13.59 14.06
C ARG A 384 8.05 13.70 13.08
N TYR A 385 7.83 14.30 11.90
CA TYR A 385 8.81 14.41 10.83
C TYR A 385 9.52 15.77 10.93
N ARG A 386 10.74 15.78 11.47
CA ARG A 386 11.45 17.01 11.85
C ARG A 386 12.09 17.72 10.68
N ASN A 387 12.30 17.04 9.55
CA ASN A 387 12.93 17.56 8.35
C ASN A 387 12.03 17.39 7.12
N ILE A 388 10.91 18.14 7.06
CA ILE A 388 10.00 18.11 5.92
C ILE A 388 10.53 19.04 4.83
N VAL A 389 11.10 18.47 3.76
CA VAL A 389 11.69 19.21 2.61
C VAL A 389 10.68 19.49 1.51
N SER A 390 9.62 18.67 1.40
CA SER A 390 8.49 18.93 0.49
C SER A 390 7.15 18.58 1.14
N TYR A 391 6.12 19.32 0.78
CA TYR A 391 4.74 19.05 1.14
C TYR A 391 3.86 19.52 -0.01
N THR A 392 3.29 18.59 -0.75
CA THR A 392 2.56 18.85 -1.99
C THR A 392 1.08 18.52 -1.84
N PHE A 393 0.22 19.52 -2.05
CA PHE A 393 -1.23 19.26 -2.20
C PHE A 393 -1.47 18.73 -3.62
N MET A 394 -1.86 17.46 -3.71
CA MET A 394 -2.19 16.85 -4.99
C MET A 394 -3.54 17.35 -5.51
N PRO A 395 -3.68 17.56 -6.84
CA PRO A 395 -4.91 18.10 -7.43
C PRO A 395 -6.06 17.09 -7.42
N GLN A 396 -5.77 15.80 -7.49
CA GLN A 396 -6.73 14.69 -7.52
C GLN A 396 -6.09 13.41 -7.00
N GLY A 397 -6.91 12.36 -6.80
CA GLY A 397 -6.49 11.05 -6.30
C GLY A 397 -6.83 10.83 -4.84
N GLY A 398 -6.79 9.57 -4.43
CA GLY A 398 -7.11 9.09 -3.10
C GLY A 398 -6.03 8.20 -2.51
N HIS A 399 -6.48 7.07 -1.95
CA HIS A 399 -5.65 6.19 -1.13
C HIS A 399 -4.67 5.32 -1.93
N PHE A 400 -4.97 5.02 -3.21
CA PHE A 400 -4.17 4.15 -4.07
C PHE A 400 -3.43 4.92 -5.18
N PRO A 401 -2.67 5.99 -4.86
CA PRO A 401 -2.21 6.94 -5.87
C PRO A 401 -1.25 6.31 -6.89
N ALA A 402 -0.54 5.24 -6.55
CA ALA A 402 0.34 4.53 -7.50
C ALA A 402 -0.46 3.83 -8.61
N LEU A 403 -1.70 3.43 -8.33
CA LEU A 403 -2.58 2.76 -9.28
C LEU A 403 -3.56 3.73 -9.97
N GLU A 404 -4.13 4.69 -9.24
CA GLU A 404 -5.15 5.63 -9.73
C GLU A 404 -4.56 6.90 -10.38
N GLU A 405 -3.42 7.41 -9.88
CA GLU A 405 -2.75 8.63 -10.34
C GLU A 405 -1.21 8.45 -10.44
N PRO A 406 -0.71 7.42 -11.15
CA PRO A 406 0.70 7.07 -11.16
C PRO A 406 1.61 8.21 -11.63
N ARG A 407 1.16 9.06 -12.55
CA ARG A 407 1.93 10.19 -13.06
C ARG A 407 2.12 11.29 -12.02
N LEU A 408 1.09 11.57 -11.21
CA LEU A 408 1.18 12.57 -10.15
C LEU A 408 2.13 12.11 -9.04
N LEU A 409 1.98 10.86 -8.60
CA LEU A 409 2.86 10.30 -7.58
C LEU A 409 4.31 10.21 -8.07
N ALA A 410 4.55 9.73 -9.30
CA ALA A 410 5.89 9.65 -9.87
C ALA A 410 6.57 11.02 -9.94
N ALA A 411 5.86 12.04 -10.43
CA ALA A 411 6.39 13.40 -10.53
C ALA A 411 6.80 13.95 -9.16
N ASP A 412 6.00 13.75 -8.12
CA ASP A 412 6.30 14.22 -6.77
C ASP A 412 7.50 13.48 -6.16
N VAL A 413 7.58 12.15 -6.33
CA VAL A 413 8.73 11.33 -5.89
C VAL A 413 10.02 11.78 -6.57
N ILE A 414 9.99 12.04 -7.89
CA ILE A 414 11.15 12.49 -8.65
C ILE A 414 11.60 13.88 -8.17
N GLN A 415 10.67 14.83 -8.03
CA GLN A 415 10.98 16.17 -7.54
C GLN A 415 11.53 16.16 -6.12
N PHE A 416 10.94 15.33 -5.24
CA PHE A 416 11.43 15.12 -3.89
C PHE A 416 12.86 14.60 -3.87
N ALA A 417 13.15 13.55 -4.66
CA ALA A 417 14.49 12.98 -4.71
C ALA A 417 15.53 13.98 -5.25
N LYS A 418 15.22 14.69 -6.35
CA LYS A 418 16.08 15.76 -6.88
C LYS A 418 16.39 16.80 -5.80
N LYS A 419 15.38 17.26 -5.08
CA LYS A 419 15.55 18.23 -3.99
C LYS A 419 16.42 17.71 -2.84
N VAL A 420 16.33 16.42 -2.52
CA VAL A 420 17.20 15.81 -1.49
C VAL A 420 18.64 15.68 -1.98
N GLU A 421 18.86 15.41 -3.27
CA GLU A 421 20.21 15.33 -3.85
C GLU A 421 20.92 16.69 -3.97
N GLU A 422 20.18 17.80 -3.82
CA GLU A 422 20.71 19.18 -3.78
C GLU A 422 21.07 19.65 -2.35
N LEU A 423 20.67 18.90 -1.28
CA LEU A 423 20.98 19.21 0.12
C LEU A 423 22.38 18.73 0.51
#